data_65770c49c44c5e2cf5337ae302306661
#
_entry.id   65770c49c44c5e2cf5337ae302306661
#
_cell.length_a   1.000
_cell.length_b   1.000
_cell.length_c   1.000
_cell.angle_alpha   90.00
_cell.angle_beta   90.00
_cell.angle_gamma   90.00
#
_symmetry.space_group_name_H-M   'P 1'
#
loop_
_entity.id
_entity.type
_entity.pdbx_description
1 polymer ?
#
loop_
_entity_poly.entity_id
_entity_poly.type
_entity_poly.pdbx_seq_one_letter_code
_entity_poly.pdbx_strand_id
1 'polypeptide(L)'
;LAAKRAKGEPVKGGVVLGLYNFFPIFAIHEFLILASVPTTITVISLILRYIDPGLWAFSISGVLLLFAVGSVQKFLFAFAEEATVIEKHGIFDAIGRSFKLIISHLAKIMFLYLLLLVISLRIVINAVMVVLIPAIMLGFGFVLTFFFSQAISIVAAAILGIILTFVASYFLGYILAFKQTVWTLTYLEFMKEKDLDEI
;
A
#
# COMPACT_ATOMS: atom_id res chain seq x y z
N LEU A 1 -2.18 22.74 3.89
CA LEU A 1 -1.12 23.65 3.34
C LEU A 1 -0.45 23.01 2.12
N ALA A 2 -0.05 21.73 2.16
CA ALA A 2 0.54 21.03 1.00
C ALA A 2 -0.42 21.01 -0.21
N ALA A 3 -1.69 20.66 -0.02
CA ALA A 3 -2.69 20.67 -1.09
C ALA A 3 -3.00 22.10 -1.62
N LYS A 4 -2.81 23.14 -0.80
CA LYS A 4 -2.97 24.54 -1.23
C LYS A 4 -1.74 25.06 -1.98
N ARG A 5 -0.54 24.53 -1.67
CA ARG A 5 0.70 24.83 -2.39
C ARG A 5 0.82 24.07 -3.71
N ALA A 6 0.29 22.85 -3.79
CA ALA A 6 0.34 22.01 -5.00
C ALA A 6 -0.37 22.64 -6.22
N LYS A 7 -1.19 23.67 -6.05
CA LYS A 7 -1.88 24.35 -7.17
C LYS A 7 -0.97 25.19 -8.07
N GLY A 8 0.31 25.29 -7.78
CA GLY A 8 1.24 26.10 -8.60
C GLY A 8 2.71 25.68 -8.55
N GLU A 9 3.07 24.63 -7.82
CA GLU A 9 4.47 24.20 -7.78
C GLU A 9 4.81 23.25 -8.93
N PRO A 10 5.94 23.50 -9.64
CA PRO A 10 6.40 22.60 -10.69
C PRO A 10 6.76 21.23 -10.09
N VAL A 11 6.69 20.18 -10.91
CA VAL A 11 7.02 18.78 -10.57
C VAL A 11 8.31 18.63 -9.75
N LYS A 12 9.27 19.54 -9.98
CA LYS A 12 10.53 19.63 -9.20
C LYS A 12 10.30 19.85 -7.70
N GLY A 13 9.30 20.64 -7.30
CA GLY A 13 8.98 20.89 -5.89
C GLY A 13 8.47 19.61 -5.19
N GLY A 14 7.65 18.83 -5.88
CA GLY A 14 7.17 17.54 -5.38
C GLY A 14 8.28 16.52 -5.18
N VAL A 15 9.24 16.44 -6.11
CA VAL A 15 10.40 15.54 -6.00
C VAL A 15 11.30 15.92 -4.82
N VAL A 16 11.59 17.21 -4.66
CA VAL A 16 12.41 17.71 -3.54
C VAL A 16 11.73 17.44 -2.20
N LEU A 17 10.42 17.66 -2.12
CA LEU A 17 9.66 17.38 -0.91
C LEU A 17 9.63 15.87 -0.59
N GLY A 18 9.50 15.03 -1.62
CA GLY A 18 9.56 13.58 -1.50
C GLY A 18 10.93 13.09 -1.01
N LEU A 19 12.03 13.64 -1.54
CA LEU A 19 13.38 13.31 -1.09
C LEU A 19 13.65 13.75 0.34
N TYR A 20 13.17 14.93 0.73
CA TYR A 20 13.35 15.46 2.09
C TYR A 20 12.63 14.60 3.14
N ASN A 21 11.43 14.13 2.81
CA ASN A 21 10.63 13.30 3.73
C ASN A 21 10.88 11.79 3.56
N PHE A 22 11.77 11.40 2.65
CA PHE A 22 12.02 9.98 2.35
C PHE A 22 12.40 9.17 3.59
N PHE A 23 13.41 9.62 4.35
CA PHE A 23 13.89 8.88 5.51
C PHE A 23 12.86 8.78 6.64
N PRO A 24 12.15 9.84 7.04
CA PRO A 24 11.09 9.73 8.03
C PRO A 24 9.97 8.78 7.63
N ILE A 25 9.49 8.87 6.38
CA ILE A 25 8.43 7.98 5.87
C ILE A 25 8.93 6.55 5.79
N PHE A 26 10.14 6.34 5.29
CA PHE A 26 10.77 5.02 5.23
C PHE A 26 10.87 4.39 6.62
N ALA A 27 11.33 5.15 7.62
CA ALA A 27 11.43 4.65 8.99
C ALA A 27 10.06 4.26 9.58
N ILE A 28 9.01 5.06 9.34
CA ILE A 28 7.64 4.71 9.75
C ILE A 28 7.19 3.42 9.05
N HIS A 29 7.47 3.29 7.76
CA HIS A 29 7.10 2.12 6.96
C HIS A 29 7.81 0.86 7.43
N GLU A 30 9.11 0.93 7.72
CA GLU A 30 9.90 -0.18 8.26
C GLU A 30 9.43 -0.58 9.66
N PHE A 31 9.02 0.38 10.49
CA PHE A 31 8.44 0.09 11.81
C PHE A 31 7.13 -0.72 11.69
N LEU A 32 6.38 -0.51 10.60
CA LEU A 32 5.11 -1.19 10.33
C LEU A 32 5.26 -2.45 9.45
N ILE A 33 6.48 -2.86 9.12
CA ILE A 33 6.76 -3.98 8.20
C ILE A 33 6.19 -5.32 8.69
N LEU A 34 6.08 -5.49 10.02
CA LEU A 34 5.51 -6.70 10.63
C LEU A 34 4.03 -6.93 10.25
N ALA A 35 3.31 -5.86 9.89
CA ALA A 35 1.93 -5.93 9.38
C ALA A 35 1.86 -6.19 7.86
N SER A 36 2.99 -6.44 7.23
CA SER A 36 3.07 -6.68 5.78
C SER A 36 2.78 -8.14 5.46
N VAL A 37 1.80 -8.38 4.59
CA VAL A 37 1.48 -9.72 4.07
C VAL A 37 2.68 -10.38 3.39
N PRO A 38 3.44 -9.69 2.49
CA PRO A 38 4.63 -10.27 1.89
C PRO A 38 5.69 -10.70 2.91
N THR A 39 5.94 -9.90 3.94
CA THR A 39 6.89 -10.23 5.01
C THR A 39 6.44 -11.47 5.76
N THR A 40 5.17 -11.55 6.14
CA THR A 40 4.58 -12.71 6.82
C THR A 40 4.73 -13.98 5.99
N ILE A 41 4.39 -13.94 4.72
CA ILE A 41 4.55 -15.08 3.80
C ILE A 41 6.01 -15.50 3.68
N THR A 42 6.92 -14.53 3.56
CA THR A 42 8.35 -14.81 3.46
C THR A 42 8.87 -15.49 4.73
N VAL A 43 8.53 -14.96 5.91
CA VAL A 43 8.96 -15.53 7.18
C VAL A 43 8.38 -16.93 7.38
N ILE A 44 7.10 -17.16 7.09
CA ILE A 44 6.49 -18.51 7.13
C ILE A 44 7.21 -19.46 6.17
N SER A 45 7.53 -19.03 4.96
CA SER A 45 8.26 -19.81 3.99
C SER A 45 9.65 -20.21 4.48
N LEU A 46 10.35 -19.27 5.15
CA LEU A 46 11.65 -19.57 5.77
C LEU A 46 11.52 -20.54 6.94
N ILE A 47 10.50 -20.40 7.77
CA ILE A 47 10.21 -21.34 8.87
C ILE A 47 10.02 -22.77 8.32
N LEU A 48 9.17 -22.91 7.31
CA LEU A 48 8.91 -24.22 6.70
C LEU A 48 10.14 -24.86 6.08
N ARG A 49 11.11 -24.05 5.65
CA ARG A 49 12.33 -24.53 4.98
C ARG A 49 13.47 -24.85 5.95
N TYR A 50 13.61 -24.09 7.04
CA TYR A 50 14.82 -24.14 7.87
C TYR A 50 14.56 -24.57 9.32
N ILE A 51 13.30 -24.61 9.78
CA ILE A 51 12.96 -25.02 11.15
C ILE A 51 12.46 -26.45 11.18
N ASP A 52 12.77 -27.17 12.26
CA ASP A 52 12.31 -28.54 12.47
C ASP A 52 10.78 -28.61 12.41
N PRO A 53 10.20 -29.61 11.71
CA PRO A 53 8.75 -29.77 11.62
C PRO A 53 8.01 -29.83 12.96
N GLY A 54 8.66 -30.34 14.01
CA GLY A 54 8.10 -30.37 15.37
C GLY A 54 7.84 -29.00 15.96
N LEU A 55 8.53 -27.95 15.47
CA LEU A 55 8.40 -26.58 15.94
C LEU A 55 7.54 -25.69 15.03
N TRP A 56 7.05 -26.20 13.89
CA TRP A 56 6.30 -25.38 12.93
C TRP A 56 5.08 -24.71 13.53
N ALA A 57 4.25 -25.48 14.25
CA ALA A 57 3.02 -24.94 14.84
C ALA A 57 3.32 -23.78 15.78
N PHE A 58 4.33 -23.88 16.64
CA PHE A 58 4.73 -22.82 17.56
C PHE A 58 5.29 -21.60 16.82
N SER A 59 6.20 -21.81 15.88
CA SER A 59 6.84 -20.72 15.11
C SER A 59 5.85 -19.98 14.24
N ILE A 60 4.96 -20.68 13.53
CA ILE A 60 3.93 -20.07 12.69
C ILE A 60 2.92 -19.30 13.54
N SER A 61 2.50 -19.87 14.69
CA SER A 61 1.61 -19.18 15.62
C SER A 61 2.23 -17.87 16.14
N GLY A 62 3.53 -17.86 16.43
CA GLY A 62 4.26 -16.66 16.81
C GLY A 62 4.27 -15.60 15.71
N VAL A 63 4.51 -15.98 14.47
CA VAL A 63 4.47 -15.06 13.31
C VAL A 63 3.07 -14.50 13.10
N LEU A 64 2.03 -15.33 13.20
CA LEU A 64 0.64 -14.87 13.07
C LEU A 64 0.24 -13.90 14.19
N LEU A 65 0.71 -14.14 15.41
CA LEU A 65 0.51 -13.22 16.53
C LEU A 65 1.20 -11.87 16.25
N LEU A 66 2.45 -11.89 15.80
CA LEU A 66 3.19 -10.66 15.45
C LEU A 66 2.49 -9.91 14.30
N PHE A 67 1.98 -10.62 13.31
CA PHE A 67 1.19 -10.03 12.22
C PHE A 67 -0.10 -9.38 12.74
N ALA A 68 -0.81 -10.02 13.68
CA ALA A 68 -2.02 -9.47 14.29
C ALA A 68 -1.69 -8.18 15.07
N VAL A 69 -0.66 -8.21 15.91
CA VAL A 69 -0.18 -7.03 16.68
C VAL A 69 0.26 -5.92 15.71
N GLY A 70 1.04 -6.24 14.68
CA GLY A 70 1.47 -5.29 13.66
C GLY A 70 0.29 -4.68 12.89
N SER A 71 -0.76 -5.47 12.63
CA SER A 71 -1.98 -4.97 11.98
C SER A 71 -2.72 -3.93 12.83
N VAL A 72 -2.80 -4.16 14.15
CA VAL A 72 -3.35 -3.18 15.09
C VAL A 72 -2.48 -1.92 15.13
N GLN A 73 -1.16 -2.06 15.19
CA GLN A 73 -0.23 -0.92 15.13
C GLN A 73 -0.40 -0.13 13.83
N LYS A 74 -0.48 -0.81 12.69
CA LYS A 74 -0.71 -0.18 11.38
C LYS A 74 -2.01 0.60 11.34
N PHE A 75 -3.06 0.10 11.98
CA PHE A 75 -4.30 0.84 12.14
C PHE A 75 -4.11 2.09 12.99
N LEU A 76 -3.51 1.97 14.18
CA LEU A 76 -3.32 3.07 15.13
C LEU A 76 -2.35 4.16 14.62
N PHE A 77 -1.45 3.81 13.72
CA PHE A 77 -0.45 4.73 13.16
C PHE A 77 -0.74 5.12 11.70
N ALA A 78 -1.96 4.91 11.26
CA ALA A 78 -2.34 5.11 9.86
C ALA A 78 -2.15 6.57 9.37
N PHE A 79 -2.14 7.56 10.26
CA PHE A 79 -1.93 8.97 9.95
C PHE A 79 -0.52 9.47 10.30
N ALA A 80 0.40 8.59 10.70
CA ALA A 80 1.75 9.01 11.09
C ALA A 80 2.55 9.61 9.93
N GLU A 81 2.35 9.09 8.71
CA GLU A 81 2.98 9.63 7.50
C GLU A 81 2.48 11.05 7.20
N GLU A 82 1.17 11.29 7.29
CA GLU A 82 0.56 12.60 7.11
C GLU A 82 1.02 13.60 8.16
N ALA A 83 1.09 13.19 9.43
CA ALA A 83 1.58 14.04 10.51
C ALA A 83 3.06 14.44 10.28
N THR A 84 3.89 13.52 9.82
CA THR A 84 5.29 13.82 9.50
C THR A 84 5.43 14.80 8.35
N VAL A 85 4.66 14.61 7.27
CA VAL A 85 4.79 15.44 6.04
C VAL A 85 4.12 16.80 6.19
N ILE A 86 2.95 16.86 6.82
CA ILE A 86 2.12 18.06 6.88
C ILE A 86 2.53 18.96 8.04
N GLU A 87 2.72 18.36 9.23
CA GLU A 87 3.05 19.09 10.45
C GLU A 87 4.56 19.16 10.73
N LYS A 88 5.37 18.40 9.99
CA LYS A 88 6.83 18.29 10.16
C LYS A 88 7.24 17.78 11.54
N HIS A 89 6.42 16.92 12.15
CA HIS A 89 6.76 16.27 13.41
C HIS A 89 7.86 15.22 13.25
N GLY A 90 8.62 15.01 14.32
CA GLY A 90 9.51 13.86 14.41
C GLY A 90 8.73 12.53 14.36
N ILE A 91 9.40 11.43 14.03
CA ILE A 91 8.78 10.11 13.82
C ILE A 91 7.92 9.70 15.04
N PHE A 92 8.45 9.80 16.25
CA PHE A 92 7.73 9.40 17.47
C PHE A 92 6.56 10.32 17.80
N ASP A 93 6.71 11.63 17.58
CA ASP A 93 5.64 12.61 17.78
C ASP A 93 4.52 12.40 16.77
N ALA A 94 4.87 12.10 15.51
CA ALA A 94 3.91 11.78 14.46
C ALA A 94 3.11 10.49 14.77
N ILE A 95 3.77 9.46 15.31
CA ILE A 95 3.12 8.23 15.78
C ILE A 95 2.16 8.54 16.95
N GLY A 96 2.62 9.30 17.95
CA GLY A 96 1.80 9.71 19.08
C GLY A 96 0.58 10.52 18.66
N ARG A 97 0.76 11.42 17.70
CA ARG A 97 -0.32 12.26 17.15
C ARG A 97 -1.34 11.43 16.36
N SER A 98 -0.87 10.49 15.52
CA SER A 98 -1.73 9.55 14.84
C SER A 98 -2.58 8.73 15.81
N PHE A 99 -1.97 8.21 16.86
CA PHE A 99 -2.66 7.44 17.90
C PHE A 99 -3.78 8.26 18.56
N LYS A 100 -3.48 9.47 19.04
CA LYS A 100 -4.47 10.38 19.65
C LYS A 100 -5.62 10.68 18.69
N LEU A 101 -5.32 11.01 17.44
CA LEU A 101 -6.30 11.32 16.42
C LEU A 101 -7.24 10.14 16.15
N ILE A 102 -6.70 8.91 16.04
CA ILE A 102 -7.49 7.71 15.78
C ILE A 102 -8.42 7.38 16.95
N ILE A 103 -7.94 7.45 18.17
CA ILE A 103 -8.78 7.18 19.34
C ILE A 103 -9.88 8.23 19.48
N SER A 104 -9.59 9.49 19.24
CA SER A 104 -10.58 10.56 19.37
C SER A 104 -11.68 10.49 18.31
N HIS A 105 -11.41 9.91 17.12
CA HIS A 105 -12.34 9.83 15.99
C HIS A 105 -12.60 8.37 15.55
N LEU A 106 -12.49 7.40 16.48
CA LEU A 106 -12.49 5.98 16.18
C LEU A 106 -13.68 5.54 15.30
N ALA A 107 -14.90 6.00 15.61
CA ALA A 107 -16.09 5.62 14.86
C ALA A 107 -16.05 6.11 13.39
N LYS A 108 -15.62 7.36 13.16
CA LYS A 108 -15.49 7.94 11.82
C LYS A 108 -14.40 7.20 11.02
N ILE A 109 -13.29 6.87 11.66
CA ILE A 109 -12.15 6.18 11.05
C ILE A 109 -12.51 4.73 10.71
N MET A 110 -13.21 4.03 11.59
CA MET A 110 -13.71 2.68 11.31
C MET A 110 -14.65 2.65 10.11
N PHE A 111 -15.55 3.63 10.00
CA PHE A 111 -16.42 3.78 8.83
C PHE A 111 -15.60 4.04 7.56
N LEU A 112 -14.60 4.92 7.63
CA LEU A 112 -13.68 5.19 6.52
C LEU A 112 -12.92 3.92 6.08
N TYR A 113 -12.42 3.13 7.04
CA TYR A 113 -11.77 1.85 6.74
C TYR A 113 -12.71 0.87 6.03
N LEU A 114 -13.95 0.78 6.47
CA LEU A 114 -14.95 -0.07 5.84
C LEU A 114 -15.23 0.39 4.40
N LEU A 115 -15.36 1.69 4.17
CA LEU A 115 -15.53 2.26 2.84
C LEU A 115 -14.31 2.00 1.95
N LEU A 116 -13.11 2.21 2.48
CA LEU A 116 -11.87 1.91 1.78
C LEU A 116 -11.68 0.41 1.53
N LEU A 117 -12.21 -0.47 2.39
CA LEU A 117 -12.21 -1.92 2.18
C LEU A 117 -13.03 -2.29 0.94
N VAL A 118 -14.21 -1.69 0.78
CA VAL A 118 -15.05 -1.90 -0.43
C VAL A 118 -14.31 -1.44 -1.69
N ILE A 119 -13.65 -0.28 -1.62
CA ILE A 119 -12.81 0.20 -2.73
C ILE A 119 -11.62 -0.74 -2.96
N SER A 120 -10.97 -1.22 -1.88
CA SER A 120 -9.84 -2.14 -1.95
C SER A 120 -10.23 -3.50 -2.55
N LEU A 121 -11.45 -3.97 -2.34
CA LEU A 121 -11.94 -5.19 -3.00
C LEU A 121 -11.90 -5.04 -4.53
N ARG A 122 -12.27 -3.87 -5.04
CA ARG A 122 -12.14 -3.54 -6.46
C ARG A 122 -10.68 -3.53 -6.93
N ILE A 123 -9.75 -3.11 -6.06
CA ILE A 123 -8.30 -3.18 -6.33
C ILE A 123 -7.83 -4.63 -6.44
N VAL A 124 -8.28 -5.50 -5.53
CA VAL A 124 -7.95 -6.93 -5.56
C VAL A 124 -8.42 -7.57 -6.85
N ILE A 125 -9.63 -7.26 -7.30
CA ILE A 125 -10.14 -7.75 -8.59
C ILE A 125 -9.23 -7.30 -9.74
N ASN A 126 -8.80 -6.04 -9.74
CA ASN A 126 -7.87 -5.53 -10.75
C ASN A 126 -6.47 -6.19 -10.65
N ALA A 127 -5.98 -6.46 -9.43
CA ALA A 127 -4.71 -7.17 -9.23
C ALA A 127 -4.78 -8.61 -9.77
N VAL A 128 -5.90 -9.29 -9.58
CA VAL A 128 -6.15 -10.62 -10.18
C VAL A 128 -6.10 -10.52 -11.71
N MET A 129 -6.70 -9.48 -12.29
CA MET A 129 -6.61 -9.26 -13.74
C MET A 129 -5.17 -9.08 -14.22
N VAL A 130 -4.31 -8.37 -13.46
CA VAL A 130 -2.87 -8.24 -13.76
C VAL A 130 -2.15 -9.58 -13.72
N VAL A 131 -2.45 -10.45 -12.74
CA VAL A 131 -1.89 -11.81 -12.66
C VAL A 131 -2.34 -12.68 -13.84
N LEU A 132 -3.52 -12.42 -14.39
CA LEU A 132 -4.02 -13.12 -15.57
C LEU A 132 -3.33 -12.67 -16.89
N ILE A 133 -2.64 -11.54 -16.93
CA ILE A 133 -1.96 -11.04 -18.13
C ILE A 133 -1.01 -12.09 -18.73
N PRO A 134 -0.11 -12.75 -17.95
CA PRO A 134 0.75 -13.80 -18.52
C PRO A 134 -0.04 -14.97 -19.11
N ALA A 135 -1.15 -15.38 -18.47
CA ALA A 135 -2.00 -16.45 -18.98
C ALA A 135 -2.69 -16.05 -20.29
N ILE A 136 -3.17 -14.81 -20.39
CA ILE A 136 -3.76 -14.24 -21.60
C ILE A 136 -2.72 -14.18 -22.73
N MET A 137 -1.49 -13.74 -22.43
CA MET A 137 -0.39 -13.71 -23.40
C MET A 137 -0.06 -15.08 -23.95
N LEU A 138 0.10 -16.06 -23.06
CA LEU A 138 0.40 -17.44 -23.46
C LEU A 138 -0.73 -18.04 -24.28
N GLY A 139 -1.98 -17.85 -23.86
CA GLY A 139 -3.16 -18.30 -24.59
C GLY A 139 -3.27 -17.67 -25.97
N PHE A 140 -3.08 -16.35 -26.06
CA PHE A 140 -3.09 -15.60 -27.32
C PHE A 140 -1.94 -16.05 -28.23
N GLY A 141 -0.71 -16.13 -27.71
CA GLY A 141 0.44 -16.62 -28.47
C GLY A 141 0.21 -18.04 -29.00
N PHE A 142 -0.35 -18.93 -28.19
CA PHE A 142 -0.69 -20.30 -28.60
C PHE A 142 -1.71 -20.30 -29.74
N VAL A 143 -2.79 -19.54 -29.65
CA VAL A 143 -3.79 -19.45 -30.72
C VAL A 143 -3.18 -18.93 -32.03
N LEU A 144 -2.28 -17.94 -31.93
CA LEU A 144 -1.61 -17.39 -33.11
C LEU A 144 -0.71 -18.41 -33.82
N THR A 145 -0.17 -19.43 -33.12
CA THR A 145 0.68 -20.46 -33.77
C THR A 145 -0.08 -21.33 -34.78
N PHE A 146 -1.40 -21.34 -34.73
CA PHE A 146 -2.22 -22.02 -35.76
C PHE A 146 -2.27 -21.26 -37.09
N PHE A 147 -1.98 -19.96 -37.06
CA PHE A 147 -2.11 -19.09 -38.26
C PHE A 147 -0.76 -18.52 -38.73
N PHE A 148 0.21 -18.40 -37.82
CA PHE A 148 1.49 -17.76 -38.09
C PHE A 148 2.66 -18.61 -37.60
N SER A 149 3.87 -18.26 -38.04
CA SER A 149 5.07 -18.90 -37.53
C SER A 149 5.25 -18.63 -36.00
N GLN A 150 5.90 -19.54 -35.29
CA GLN A 150 6.13 -19.42 -33.86
C GLN A 150 6.82 -18.09 -33.46
N ALA A 151 7.77 -17.63 -34.28
CA ALA A 151 8.47 -16.36 -34.02
C ALA A 151 7.51 -15.15 -34.04
N ILE A 152 6.63 -15.08 -35.03
CA ILE A 152 5.62 -14.00 -35.15
C ILE A 152 4.64 -14.06 -33.97
N SER A 153 4.19 -15.24 -33.61
CA SER A 153 3.25 -15.45 -32.49
C SER A 153 3.82 -15.00 -31.16
N ILE A 154 5.09 -15.30 -30.89
CA ILE A 154 5.80 -14.86 -29.65
C ILE A 154 5.94 -13.34 -29.62
N VAL A 155 6.35 -12.71 -30.74
CA VAL A 155 6.49 -11.25 -30.80
C VAL A 155 5.15 -10.55 -30.59
N ALA A 156 4.08 -11.03 -31.24
CA ALA A 156 2.73 -10.47 -31.09
C ALA A 156 2.23 -10.63 -29.63
N ALA A 157 2.44 -11.79 -29.00
CA ALA A 157 2.09 -12.02 -27.61
C ALA A 157 2.87 -11.11 -26.65
N ALA A 158 4.16 -10.90 -26.90
CA ALA A 158 5.00 -10.00 -26.12
C ALA A 158 4.52 -8.54 -26.21
N ILE A 159 4.20 -8.06 -27.40
CA ILE A 159 3.65 -6.71 -27.61
C ILE A 159 2.34 -6.54 -26.84
N LEU A 160 1.42 -7.49 -26.97
CA LEU A 160 0.15 -7.48 -26.25
C LEU A 160 0.38 -7.42 -24.72
N GLY A 161 1.32 -8.23 -24.21
CA GLY A 161 1.66 -8.24 -22.78
C GLY A 161 2.20 -6.91 -22.28
N ILE A 162 3.07 -6.26 -23.04
CA ILE A 162 3.58 -4.93 -22.71
C ILE A 162 2.42 -3.92 -22.62
N ILE A 163 1.53 -3.91 -23.60
CA ILE A 163 0.36 -3.01 -23.63
C ILE A 163 -0.52 -3.25 -22.40
N LEU A 164 -0.87 -4.51 -22.11
CA LEU A 164 -1.71 -4.87 -20.99
C LEU A 164 -1.05 -4.47 -19.65
N THR A 165 0.26 -4.64 -19.53
CA THR A 165 1.02 -4.25 -18.34
C THR A 165 0.99 -2.73 -18.12
N PHE A 166 1.16 -1.94 -19.16
CA PHE A 166 1.02 -0.48 -19.08
C PHE A 166 -0.37 -0.04 -18.65
N VAL A 167 -1.41 -0.61 -19.26
CA VAL A 167 -2.81 -0.32 -18.90
C VAL A 167 -3.08 -0.68 -17.43
N ALA A 168 -2.67 -1.88 -17.01
CA ALA A 168 -2.84 -2.32 -15.62
C ALA A 168 -2.09 -1.41 -14.63
N SER A 169 -0.85 -1.04 -14.93
CA SER A 169 -0.04 -0.14 -14.10
C SER A 169 -0.68 1.24 -13.96
N TYR A 170 -1.26 1.77 -15.04
CA TYR A 170 -1.99 3.03 -15.01
C TYR A 170 -3.19 2.98 -14.04
N PHE A 171 -4.02 1.94 -14.14
CA PHE A 171 -5.17 1.78 -13.24
C PHE A 171 -4.76 1.59 -11.77
N LEU A 172 -3.72 0.79 -11.51
CA LEU A 172 -3.19 0.60 -10.16
C LEU A 172 -2.65 1.91 -9.57
N GLY A 173 -1.89 2.67 -10.36
CA GLY A 173 -1.38 3.98 -9.95
C GLY A 173 -2.49 4.97 -9.60
N TYR A 174 -3.55 5.03 -10.41
CA TYR A 174 -4.70 5.88 -10.16
C TYR A 174 -5.41 5.53 -8.83
N ILE A 175 -5.62 4.23 -8.56
CA ILE A 175 -6.28 3.77 -7.35
C ILE A 175 -5.43 4.07 -6.10
N LEU A 176 -4.10 3.86 -6.18
CA LEU A 176 -3.19 4.18 -5.08
C LEU A 176 -3.19 5.69 -4.77
N ALA A 177 -3.13 6.53 -5.83
CA ALA A 177 -3.21 7.98 -5.67
C ALA A 177 -4.56 8.43 -5.06
N PHE A 178 -5.67 7.83 -5.49
CA PHE A 178 -6.99 8.09 -4.92
C PHE A 178 -7.04 7.73 -3.43
N LYS A 179 -6.56 6.54 -3.06
CA LYS A 179 -6.51 6.10 -1.66
C LYS A 179 -5.69 7.08 -0.80
N GLN A 180 -4.51 7.46 -1.26
CA GLN A 180 -3.65 8.39 -0.53
C GLN A 180 -4.31 9.76 -0.38
N THR A 181 -4.98 10.25 -1.43
CA THR A 181 -5.73 11.52 -1.39
C THR A 181 -6.85 11.47 -0.35
N VAL A 182 -7.61 10.39 -0.28
CA VAL A 182 -8.68 10.21 0.72
C VAL A 182 -8.10 10.26 2.14
N TRP A 183 -7.00 9.56 2.40
CA TRP A 183 -6.34 9.58 3.72
C TRP A 183 -5.88 10.99 4.09
N THR A 184 -5.17 11.67 3.19
CA THR A 184 -4.67 13.03 3.43
C THR A 184 -5.81 14.03 3.67
N LEU A 185 -6.90 13.96 2.91
CA LEU A 185 -8.06 14.83 3.11
C LEU A 185 -8.76 14.55 4.44
N THR A 186 -8.91 13.28 4.81
CA THR A 186 -9.50 12.89 6.11
C THR A 186 -8.64 13.39 7.27
N TYR A 187 -7.33 13.27 7.16
CA TYR A 187 -6.41 13.81 8.16
C TYR A 187 -6.59 15.33 8.33
N LEU A 188 -6.62 16.07 7.23
CA LEU A 188 -6.80 17.53 7.25
C LEU A 188 -8.17 17.95 7.82
N GLU A 189 -9.22 17.14 7.60
CA GLU A 189 -10.56 17.41 8.14
C GLU A 189 -10.60 17.20 9.65
N PHE A 190 -10.05 16.09 10.14
CA PHE A 190 -9.98 15.81 11.58
C PHE A 190 -9.14 16.82 12.35
N MET A 191 -8.08 17.35 11.74
CA MET A 191 -7.28 18.41 12.34
C MET A 191 -8.03 19.73 12.50
N LYS A 192 -9.04 20.01 11.66
CA LYS A 192 -9.88 21.20 11.82
C LYS A 192 -10.96 21.04 12.88
N GLU A 193 -11.44 19.82 13.10
CA GLU A 193 -12.56 19.56 14.03
C GLU A 193 -12.12 19.62 15.49
N LYS A 194 -10.85 19.38 15.80
CA LYS A 194 -10.39 19.24 17.18
C LYS A 194 -8.97 19.76 17.36
N ASP A 195 -8.80 20.61 18.35
CA ASP A 195 -7.46 20.95 18.82
C ASP A 195 -6.90 19.77 19.62
N LEU A 196 -5.94 19.05 19.00
CA LEU A 196 -5.39 17.81 19.55
C LEU A 196 -4.46 18.08 20.74
N ASP A 197 -4.13 19.33 21.04
CA ASP A 197 -3.29 19.74 22.14
C ASP A 197 -4.08 19.81 23.46
N GLU A 198 -5.43 19.74 23.39
CA GLU A 198 -6.33 19.70 24.56
C GLU A 198 -6.63 18.26 25.07
N ILE A 199 -6.03 17.23 24.44
CA ILE A 199 -6.19 15.81 24.79
C ILE A 199 -4.87 15.26 25.37
#